data_6d9bdb99892ccf81eb7ff2e8132a0a19
#
_entry.id   6d9bdb99892ccf81eb7ff2e8132a0a19
#
_cell.length_a   1.000
_cell.length_b   1.000
_cell.length_c   1.000
_cell.angle_alpha   90.00
_cell.angle_beta   90.00
_cell.angle_gamma   90.00
#
_symmetry.space_group_name_H-M   'P 1'
#
loop_
_entity.id
_entity.type
_entity.pdbx_description
1 polymer ?
#
loop_
_entity_poly.entity_id
_entity_poly.type
_entity_poly.pdbx_seq_one_letter_code
_entity_poly.pdbx_strand_id
1 'polypeptide(L)'
;MKNIFITAALLLTGATYAQVTINQESNIADVMEYKKEIARSESAFQVQIYNGNITEANKALLDAKNKYKQYPALLTFESPNYKVRIGSFRTRLEAEKNLIEIKKSYPDAFVVGLK
;
A
#
# COMPACT_ATOMS: atom_id res chain seq x y z
N MET A 1 46.67 40.03 -24.96
CA MET A 1 46.46 38.70 -25.55
C MET A 1 46.42 37.54 -24.54
N LYS A 2 46.90 37.72 -23.34
CA LYS A 2 46.91 36.65 -22.33
C LYS A 2 45.56 36.53 -21.55
N ASN A 3 44.68 37.49 -21.67
CA ASN A 3 43.42 37.50 -20.89
C ASN A 3 42.23 36.78 -21.55
N ILE A 4 42.43 36.30 -22.79
CA ILE A 4 41.36 35.62 -23.56
C ILE A 4 41.28 34.13 -23.18
N PHE A 5 42.35 33.55 -22.66
CA PHE A 5 42.38 32.13 -22.33
C PHE A 5 41.75 31.76 -20.98
N ILE A 6 41.53 32.74 -20.11
CA ILE A 6 40.95 32.51 -18.77
C ILE A 6 39.41 32.42 -18.80
N THR A 7 38.79 33.02 -19.79
CA THR A 7 37.31 33.03 -19.88
C THR A 7 36.71 31.76 -20.48
N ALA A 8 37.50 30.95 -21.16
CA ALA A 8 36.99 29.72 -21.79
C ALA A 8 36.88 28.54 -20.77
N ALA A 9 37.64 28.60 -19.69
CA ALA A 9 37.64 27.51 -18.70
C ALA A 9 36.43 27.52 -17.74
N LEU A 10 35.75 28.67 -17.62
CA LEU A 10 34.63 28.82 -16.68
C LEU A 10 33.29 28.32 -17.23
N LEU A 11 33.19 28.12 -18.55
CA LEU A 11 31.95 27.67 -19.19
C LEU A 11 31.73 26.14 -19.13
N LEU A 12 32.75 25.37 -18.79
CA LEU A 12 32.70 23.92 -18.75
C LEU A 12 32.17 23.34 -17.43
N THR A 13 32.08 24.13 -16.38
CA THR A 13 31.66 23.64 -15.06
C THR A 13 30.15 23.68 -14.80
N GLY A 14 29.38 24.35 -15.66
CA GLY A 14 27.93 24.47 -15.48
C GLY A 14 27.10 23.31 -16.03
N ALA A 15 27.69 22.46 -16.88
CA ALA A 15 26.93 21.41 -17.56
C ALA A 15 26.75 20.12 -16.72
N THR A 16 27.53 19.94 -15.66
CA THR A 16 27.50 18.72 -14.87
C THR A 16 26.38 18.67 -13.82
N TYR A 17 25.84 19.81 -13.41
CA TYR A 17 24.79 19.85 -12.41
C TYR A 17 23.41 19.44 -12.93
N ALA A 18 23.14 19.64 -14.21
CA ALA A 18 21.86 19.30 -14.80
C ALA A 18 21.62 17.80 -14.94
N GLN A 19 22.68 17.01 -15.12
CA GLN A 19 22.55 15.54 -15.26
C GLN A 19 22.29 14.82 -13.93
N VAL A 20 22.79 15.36 -12.81
CA VAL A 20 22.59 14.76 -11.48
C VAL A 20 21.14 14.91 -11.02
N THR A 21 20.46 15.99 -11.38
CA THR A 21 19.07 16.24 -10.99
C THR A 21 18.08 15.27 -11.67
N ILE A 22 18.32 14.89 -12.92
CA ILE A 22 17.47 13.97 -13.69
C ILE A 22 17.57 12.55 -13.13
N ASN A 23 18.75 12.12 -12.67
CA ASN A 23 18.95 10.79 -12.09
C ASN A 23 18.26 10.60 -10.75
N GLN A 24 18.04 11.67 -9.97
CA GLN A 24 17.33 11.57 -8.69
C GLN A 24 15.83 11.34 -8.87
N GLU A 25 15.21 11.92 -9.88
CA GLU A 25 13.79 11.73 -10.14
C GLU A 25 13.47 10.28 -10.56
N SER A 26 14.28 9.68 -11.41
CA SER A 26 14.09 8.30 -11.81
C SER A 26 14.27 7.31 -10.66
N ASN A 27 15.20 7.57 -9.75
CA ASN A 27 15.43 6.72 -8.59
C ASN A 27 14.28 6.76 -7.58
N ILE A 28 13.60 7.90 -7.44
CA ILE A 28 12.45 8.04 -6.53
C ILE A 28 11.27 7.22 -7.04
N ALA A 29 11.00 7.21 -8.34
CA ALA A 29 9.93 6.43 -8.93
C ALA A 29 10.16 4.92 -8.76
N ASP A 30 11.38 4.44 -8.98
CA ASP A 30 11.75 3.04 -8.81
C ASP A 30 11.63 2.58 -7.35
N VAL A 31 12.01 3.42 -6.39
CA VAL A 31 11.89 3.11 -4.96
C VAL A 31 10.43 3.02 -4.53
N MET A 32 9.55 3.84 -5.07
CA MET A 32 8.11 3.78 -4.75
C MET A 32 7.46 2.51 -5.29
N GLU A 33 7.82 2.08 -6.49
CA GLU A 33 7.31 0.85 -7.08
C GLU A 33 7.78 -0.38 -6.30
N TYR A 34 9.03 -0.41 -5.90
CA TYR A 34 9.61 -1.47 -5.07
C TYR A 34 8.91 -1.58 -3.70
N LYS A 35 8.59 -0.45 -3.06
CA LYS A 35 7.84 -0.46 -1.80
C LYS A 35 6.43 -1.02 -1.94
N LYS A 36 5.77 -0.79 -3.07
CA LYS A 36 4.45 -1.36 -3.35
C LYS A 36 4.49 -2.88 -3.49
N GLU A 37 5.52 -3.42 -4.13
CA GLU A 37 5.70 -4.86 -4.27
C GLU A 37 5.98 -5.54 -2.94
N ILE A 38 6.83 -4.96 -2.10
CA ILE A 38 7.10 -5.47 -0.76
C ILE A 38 5.84 -5.47 0.10
N ALA A 39 5.07 -4.39 0.07
CA ALA A 39 3.82 -4.30 0.81
C ALA A 39 2.80 -5.36 0.37
N ARG A 40 2.74 -5.69 -0.92
CA ARG A 40 1.89 -6.77 -1.45
C ARG A 40 2.35 -8.14 -1.02
N SER A 41 3.66 -8.38 -1.00
CA SER A 41 4.21 -9.67 -0.60
C SER A 41 4.13 -9.92 0.91
N GLU A 42 4.09 -8.85 1.71
CA GLU A 42 4.03 -8.94 3.16
C GLU A 42 2.63 -9.23 3.70
N SER A 43 1.57 -8.90 2.96
CA SER A 43 0.20 -9.15 3.42
C SER A 43 -0.38 -10.37 2.74
N ALA A 44 -0.17 -11.53 3.35
CA ALA A 44 -0.65 -12.81 2.83
C ALA A 44 -2.05 -13.20 3.29
N PHE A 45 -2.54 -12.61 4.39
CA PHE A 45 -3.80 -12.99 5.03
C PHE A 45 -4.61 -11.77 5.43
N GLN A 46 -5.92 -11.87 5.28
CA GLN A 46 -6.89 -10.87 5.74
C GLN A 46 -8.07 -11.56 6.42
N VAL A 47 -8.89 -10.79 7.12
CA VAL A 47 -10.12 -11.27 7.72
C VAL A 47 -11.31 -10.73 6.94
N GLN A 48 -12.14 -11.61 6.40
CA GLN A 48 -13.38 -11.24 5.72
C GLN A 48 -14.50 -11.14 6.73
N ILE A 49 -15.18 -9.99 6.76
CA ILE A 49 -16.26 -9.72 7.73
C ILE A 49 -17.64 -9.67 7.07
N TYR A 50 -17.71 -9.47 5.78
CA TYR A 50 -18.99 -9.37 5.06
C TYR A 50 -18.86 -9.85 3.61
N ASN A 51 -19.96 -10.43 3.12
CA ASN A 51 -20.12 -10.86 1.73
C ASN A 51 -21.59 -10.71 1.34
N GLY A 52 -21.87 -9.86 0.36
CA GLY A 52 -23.23 -9.62 -0.09
C GLY A 52 -23.36 -8.38 -0.97
N ASN A 53 -24.45 -7.63 -0.77
CA ASN A 53 -24.76 -6.48 -1.61
C ASN A 53 -23.91 -5.25 -1.25
N ILE A 54 -23.85 -4.28 -2.17
CA ILE A 54 -23.03 -3.08 -2.03
C ILE A 54 -23.47 -2.18 -0.86
N THR A 55 -24.77 -2.07 -0.61
CA THR A 55 -25.28 -1.20 0.44
C THR A 55 -24.85 -1.65 1.81
N GLU A 56 -25.04 -2.92 2.12
CA GLU A 56 -24.62 -3.52 3.38
C GLU A 56 -23.10 -3.61 3.48
N ALA A 57 -22.40 -3.86 2.36
CA ALA A 57 -20.96 -3.88 2.32
C ALA A 57 -20.35 -2.53 2.70
N ASN A 58 -20.91 -1.43 2.19
CA ASN A 58 -20.46 -0.08 2.55
C ASN A 58 -20.69 0.22 4.02
N LYS A 59 -21.82 -0.22 4.60
CA LYS A 59 -22.09 -0.08 6.03
C LYS A 59 -21.05 -0.86 6.86
N ALA A 60 -20.77 -2.09 6.49
CA ALA A 60 -19.78 -2.92 7.15
C ALA A 60 -18.39 -2.30 7.06
N LEU A 61 -18.04 -1.74 5.92
CA LEU A 61 -16.76 -1.06 5.71
C LEU A 61 -16.59 0.14 6.65
N LEU A 62 -17.60 1.00 6.73
CA LEU A 62 -17.56 2.18 7.60
C LEU A 62 -17.52 1.78 9.07
N ASP A 63 -18.31 0.78 9.46
CA ASP A 63 -18.33 0.25 10.82
C ASP A 63 -16.98 -0.33 11.22
N ALA A 64 -16.36 -1.09 10.34
CA ALA A 64 -15.03 -1.65 10.57
C ALA A 64 -13.95 -0.59 10.70
N LYS A 65 -14.00 0.45 9.87
CA LYS A 65 -13.07 1.58 9.94
C LYS A 65 -13.19 2.34 11.26
N ASN A 66 -14.37 2.42 11.80
CA ASN A 66 -14.61 3.09 13.08
C ASN A 66 -14.21 2.22 14.29
N LYS A 67 -14.50 0.93 14.26
CA LYS A 67 -14.21 0.00 15.36
C LYS A 67 -12.76 -0.46 15.39
N TYR A 68 -12.17 -0.70 14.23
CA TYR A 68 -10.81 -1.24 14.10
C TYR A 68 -9.94 -0.28 13.31
N LYS A 69 -9.64 0.87 13.91
CA LYS A 69 -8.82 1.92 13.28
C LYS A 69 -7.38 1.48 13.00
N GLN A 70 -6.88 0.51 13.75
CA GLN A 70 -5.54 -0.03 13.59
C GLN A 70 -5.39 -0.96 12.40
N TYR A 71 -6.50 -1.43 11.83
CA TYR A 71 -6.48 -2.33 10.68
C TYR A 71 -6.95 -1.62 9.41
N PRO A 72 -6.29 -1.86 8.26
CA PRO A 72 -6.82 -1.41 6.99
C PRO A 72 -8.08 -2.19 6.64
N ALA A 73 -9.09 -1.50 6.14
CA ALA A 73 -10.34 -2.10 5.69
C ALA A 73 -10.54 -1.83 4.20
N LEU A 74 -10.90 -2.86 3.44
CA LEU A 74 -11.07 -2.79 2.00
C LEU A 74 -12.39 -3.39 1.56
N LEU A 75 -13.03 -2.73 0.58
CA LEU A 75 -14.18 -3.25 -0.14
C LEU A 75 -13.70 -3.81 -1.48
N THR A 76 -14.01 -5.07 -1.74
CA THR A 76 -13.62 -5.75 -2.97
C THR A 76 -14.85 -6.33 -3.66
N PHE A 77 -14.96 -6.12 -4.97
CA PHE A 77 -15.99 -6.76 -5.77
C PHE A 77 -15.46 -8.08 -6.33
N GLU A 78 -16.09 -9.18 -5.92
CA GLU A 78 -15.88 -10.49 -6.52
C GLU A 78 -17.25 -11.00 -6.97
N SER A 79 -17.49 -10.98 -8.27
CA SER A 79 -18.79 -11.28 -8.85
C SER A 79 -19.39 -12.58 -8.32
N PRO A 80 -20.68 -12.57 -7.92
CA PRO A 80 -21.65 -11.48 -7.98
C PRO A 80 -21.71 -10.60 -6.73
N ASN A 81 -20.82 -10.78 -5.75
CA ASN A 81 -20.91 -10.18 -4.43
C ASN A 81 -19.80 -9.17 -4.14
N TYR A 82 -20.10 -8.28 -3.20
CA TYR A 82 -19.11 -7.40 -2.59
C TYR A 82 -18.62 -8.00 -1.28
N LYS A 83 -17.32 -7.92 -1.05
CA LYS A 83 -16.68 -8.46 0.15
C LYS A 83 -15.94 -7.36 0.89
N VAL A 84 -16.05 -7.36 2.21
CA VAL A 84 -15.31 -6.45 3.08
C VAL A 84 -14.27 -7.26 3.84
N ARG A 85 -13.02 -6.85 3.71
CA ARG A 85 -11.87 -7.50 4.36
C ARG A 85 -11.11 -6.49 5.19
N ILE A 86 -10.68 -6.90 6.35
CA ILE A 86 -9.89 -6.07 7.26
C ILE A 86 -8.59 -6.76 7.64
N GLY A 87 -7.59 -5.91 7.96
CA GLY A 87 -6.28 -6.36 8.39
C GLY A 87 -5.32 -6.65 7.25
N SER A 88 -4.08 -6.80 7.64
CA SER A 88 -2.97 -7.15 6.76
C SER A 88 -2.00 -7.96 7.60
N PHE A 89 -2.06 -9.28 7.49
CA PHE A 89 -1.33 -10.20 8.33
C PHE A 89 -0.33 -11.02 7.50
N ARG A 90 0.86 -11.21 8.04
CA ARG A 90 1.92 -11.98 7.36
C ARG A 90 1.70 -13.47 7.47
N THR A 91 1.17 -13.93 8.58
CA THR A 91 0.96 -15.35 8.85
C THR A 91 -0.49 -15.62 9.17
N ARG A 92 -0.91 -16.86 8.92
CA ARG A 92 -2.25 -17.31 9.27
C ARG A 92 -2.48 -17.28 10.80
N LEU A 93 -1.46 -17.62 11.58
CA LEU A 93 -1.55 -17.59 13.04
C LEU A 93 -1.82 -16.18 13.56
N GLU A 94 -1.13 -15.18 12.99
CA GLU A 94 -1.36 -13.78 13.36
C GLU A 94 -2.79 -13.36 12.99
N ALA A 95 -3.26 -13.73 11.80
CA ALA A 95 -4.63 -13.46 11.36
C ALA A 95 -5.65 -14.13 12.28
N GLU A 96 -5.44 -15.38 12.68
CA GLU A 96 -6.33 -16.10 13.58
C GLU A 96 -6.37 -15.52 14.99
N LYS A 97 -5.24 -15.04 15.50
CA LYS A 97 -5.21 -14.34 16.80
C LYS A 97 -6.08 -13.09 16.79
N ASN A 98 -5.95 -12.30 15.73
CA ASN A 98 -6.74 -11.08 15.57
C ASN A 98 -8.20 -11.38 15.22
N LEU A 99 -8.48 -12.52 14.59
CA LEU A 99 -9.83 -12.99 14.31
C LEU A 99 -10.66 -13.16 15.59
N ILE A 100 -10.06 -13.62 16.68
CA ILE A 100 -10.75 -13.77 17.96
C ILE A 100 -11.36 -12.44 18.42
N GLU A 101 -10.63 -11.36 18.31
CA GLU A 101 -11.12 -10.01 18.62
C GLU A 101 -12.21 -9.56 17.65
N ILE A 102 -11.99 -9.79 16.36
CA ILE A 102 -12.89 -9.37 15.28
C ILE A 102 -14.23 -10.13 15.37
N LYS A 103 -14.23 -11.39 15.74
CA LYS A 103 -15.44 -12.20 15.90
C LYS A 103 -16.38 -11.69 17.00
N LYS A 104 -15.88 -10.92 17.94
CA LYS A 104 -16.73 -10.29 18.96
C LYS A 104 -17.74 -9.32 18.35
N SER A 105 -17.35 -8.63 17.28
CA SER A 105 -18.20 -7.71 16.53
C SER A 105 -18.82 -8.35 15.29
N TYR A 106 -18.10 -9.27 14.66
CA TYR A 106 -18.51 -9.93 13.42
C TYR A 106 -18.38 -11.45 13.58
N PRO A 107 -19.42 -12.12 14.12
CA PRO A 107 -19.34 -13.56 14.43
C PRO A 107 -19.07 -14.47 13.23
N ASP A 108 -19.44 -14.03 12.04
CA ASP A 108 -19.24 -14.77 10.79
C ASP A 108 -17.88 -14.51 10.12
N ALA A 109 -17.02 -13.74 10.77
CA ALA A 109 -15.71 -13.42 10.21
C ALA A 109 -14.82 -14.65 10.12
N PHE A 110 -13.98 -14.68 9.06
CA PHE A 110 -13.02 -15.77 8.86
C PHE A 110 -11.77 -15.28 8.14
N VAL A 111 -10.70 -16.04 8.27
CA VAL A 111 -9.40 -15.73 7.65
C VAL A 111 -9.43 -16.11 6.18
N VAL A 112 -8.94 -15.20 5.32
CA VAL A 112 -8.79 -15.39 3.88
C VAL A 112 -7.32 -15.30 3.52
N GLY A 113 -6.83 -16.30 2.79
CA GLY A 113 -5.49 -16.25 2.21
C GLY A 113 -5.51 -15.46 0.90
N LEU A 114 -4.52 -14.58 0.73
CA LEU A 114 -4.30 -13.83 -0.50
C LEU A 114 -3.25 -14.55 -1.34
N LYS A 115 -3.55 -14.68 -2.61
CA LYS A 115 -2.59 -15.24 -3.56
C LYS A 115 -2.01 -14.15 -4.44
#